data_aa268c0e4cebc3cd8186b90aba1d687a
#
_entry.id   aa268c0e4cebc3cd8186b90aba1d687a
#
_cell.length_a   1.000
_cell.length_b   1.000
_cell.length_c   1.000
_cell.angle_alpha   90.00
_cell.angle_beta   90.00
_cell.angle_gamma   90.00
#
_symmetry.space_group_name_H-M   'P 1'
#
loop_
_entity.id
_entity.type
_entity.pdbx_description
1 polymer ?
#
loop_
_entity_poly.entity_id
_entity_poly.type
_entity_poly.pdbx_seq_one_letter_code
_entity_poly.pdbx_strand_id
1 'polypeptide(L)'
;MLLAVLLLPVELSAQSRRDKEQTYVLDQPYEVTKITPPQGKKIKNVILMIGDGMSLMHVYSAWTANRGKLFLDNCQVVGLSKTYCANKLITDSGAGGTAIATGQKTNYHSVGVDTEGRPLKSLVDLAAAKGKSTGIAVTCRLWDATPADFCCHNKDRDAEAEIVADSVSYTHLRAHETRRHL
;
A
#
# COMPACT_ATOMS: atom_id res chain seq x y z
N MET A 1 -48.20 39.47 28.17
CA MET A 1 -47.56 38.38 28.93
C MET A 1 -46.45 37.76 28.06
N LEU A 2 -45.23 38.04 28.45
CA LEU A 2 -44.01 37.68 27.68
C LEU A 2 -43.81 36.17 27.63
N LEU A 3 -43.57 35.65 26.45
CA LEU A 3 -42.92 34.35 26.30
C LEU A 3 -41.55 34.57 25.62
N ALA A 4 -40.55 34.89 26.45
CA ALA A 4 -39.16 34.84 26.01
C ALA A 4 -38.67 33.41 26.12
N VAL A 5 -38.66 32.69 25.01
CA VAL A 5 -38.07 31.34 24.93
C VAL A 5 -36.57 31.47 24.89
N LEU A 6 -35.92 30.98 25.93
CA LEU A 6 -34.46 30.77 25.99
C LEU A 6 -33.99 29.79 24.87
N LEU A 7 -33.46 30.34 23.79
CA LEU A 7 -32.81 29.56 22.71
C LEU A 7 -31.28 29.66 22.74
N LEU A 8 -30.67 30.13 23.83
CA LEU A 8 -29.23 30.40 23.87
C LEU A 8 -28.30 29.27 24.34
N PRO A 9 -28.70 28.13 24.93
CA PRO A 9 -27.70 27.16 25.34
C PRO A 9 -27.38 26.09 24.33
N VAL A 10 -28.18 25.89 23.24
CA VAL A 10 -28.01 24.78 22.33
C VAL A 10 -26.87 25.01 21.32
N GLU A 11 -26.74 26.26 20.83
CA GLU A 11 -25.65 26.56 19.89
C GLU A 11 -24.28 26.62 20.56
N LEU A 12 -24.18 27.16 21.77
CA LEU A 12 -22.93 27.12 22.54
C LEU A 12 -22.48 25.69 22.90
N SER A 13 -23.42 24.79 23.15
CA SER A 13 -23.07 23.39 23.44
C SER A 13 -22.63 22.62 22.19
N ALA A 14 -23.18 22.94 21.02
CA ALA A 14 -22.79 22.34 19.74
C ALA A 14 -21.41 22.85 19.30
N GLN A 15 -21.12 24.11 19.45
CA GLN A 15 -19.82 24.73 19.19
C GLN A 15 -18.74 24.12 20.10
N SER A 16 -19.01 24.09 21.41
CA SER A 16 -18.10 23.48 22.41
C SER A 16 -17.88 21.97 22.20
N ARG A 17 -18.85 21.26 21.62
CA ARG A 17 -18.66 19.86 21.24
C ARG A 17 -17.75 19.70 20.02
N ARG A 18 -17.93 20.54 18.98
CA ARG A 18 -17.08 20.55 17.79
C ARG A 18 -15.64 20.91 18.14
N ASP A 19 -15.43 21.84 19.04
CA ASP A 19 -14.10 22.26 19.50
C ASP A 19 -13.41 21.17 20.34
N LYS A 20 -14.17 20.24 20.95
CA LYS A 20 -13.64 19.10 21.71
C LYS A 20 -13.37 17.85 20.85
N GLU A 21 -13.96 17.74 19.68
CA GLU A 21 -13.64 16.71 18.70
C GLU A 21 -12.37 17.11 17.96
N GLN A 22 -11.27 17.21 18.71
CA GLN A 22 -9.97 17.50 18.10
C GLN A 22 -9.53 16.29 17.29
N THR A 23 -9.27 16.53 16.03
CA THR A 23 -8.55 15.61 15.17
C THR A 23 -7.20 15.28 15.78
N TYR A 24 -6.83 14.01 15.83
CA TYR A 24 -5.51 13.61 16.31
C TYR A 24 -4.42 14.31 15.49
N VAL A 25 -3.55 15.04 16.17
CA VAL A 25 -2.42 15.75 15.58
C VAL A 25 -1.14 15.34 16.33
N LEU A 26 -0.09 15.09 15.63
CA LEU A 26 1.21 14.79 16.21
C LEU A 26 1.73 16.00 17.02
N ASP A 27 2.23 15.77 18.22
CA ASP A 27 2.87 16.80 19.03
C ASP A 27 4.11 17.36 18.33
N GLN A 28 4.87 16.46 17.70
CA GLN A 28 6.05 16.78 16.89
C GLN A 28 5.84 16.29 15.45
N PRO A 29 5.23 17.09 14.57
CA PRO A 29 5.10 16.74 13.17
C PRO A 29 6.49 16.67 12.52
N TYR A 30 6.67 15.70 11.61
CA TYR A 30 7.93 15.64 10.88
C TYR A 30 7.99 16.69 9.77
N GLU A 31 9.17 17.18 9.49
CA GLU A 31 9.43 18.13 8.41
C GLU A 31 9.37 17.45 7.05
N VAL A 32 8.64 18.07 6.14
CA VAL A 32 8.52 17.59 4.74
C VAL A 32 9.38 18.48 3.85
N THR A 33 10.45 17.91 3.36
CA THR A 33 11.33 18.59 2.39
C THR A 33 10.73 18.52 0.99
N LYS A 34 10.71 19.63 0.27
CA LYS A 34 10.32 19.66 -1.13
C LYS A 34 11.39 18.98 -1.98
N ILE A 35 10.98 17.97 -2.75
CA ILE A 35 11.85 17.21 -3.64
C ILE A 35 11.69 17.75 -5.06
N THR A 36 12.78 18.18 -5.68
CA THR A 36 12.80 18.53 -7.10
C THR A 36 13.25 17.31 -7.90
N PRO A 37 12.42 16.77 -8.80
CA PRO A 37 12.82 15.65 -9.62
C PRO A 37 14.03 15.96 -10.49
N PRO A 38 14.95 15.02 -10.67
CA PRO A 38 16.09 15.20 -11.55
C PRO A 38 15.63 15.30 -13.01
N GLN A 39 15.97 16.39 -13.67
CA GLN A 39 15.67 16.57 -15.09
C GLN A 39 16.77 15.97 -15.98
N GLY A 40 16.34 15.35 -17.09
CA GLY A 40 17.25 14.89 -18.15
C GLY A 40 18.19 13.74 -17.80
N LYS A 41 18.06 13.12 -16.62
CA LYS A 41 18.90 11.99 -16.21
C LYS A 41 18.26 10.65 -16.56
N LYS A 42 19.05 9.70 -17.05
CA LYS A 42 18.63 8.33 -17.26
C LYS A 42 18.31 7.65 -15.91
N ILE A 43 17.11 7.10 -15.77
CA ILE A 43 16.69 6.34 -14.58
C ILE A 43 17.55 5.08 -14.48
N LYS A 44 18.21 4.90 -13.33
CA LYS A 44 19.06 3.72 -13.06
C LYS A 44 18.38 2.74 -12.12
N ASN A 45 17.64 3.22 -11.14
CA ASN A 45 16.98 2.43 -10.10
C ASN A 45 15.51 2.79 -10.05
N VAL A 46 14.67 1.79 -9.68
CA VAL A 46 13.24 1.97 -9.44
C VAL A 46 12.93 1.39 -8.08
N ILE A 47 12.22 2.14 -7.26
CA ILE A 47 11.68 1.69 -5.97
C ILE A 47 10.17 1.75 -6.09
N LEU A 48 9.51 0.59 -5.95
CA LEU A 48 8.06 0.48 -5.87
C LEU A 48 7.67 0.40 -4.41
N MET A 49 6.89 1.36 -3.92
CA MET A 49 6.38 1.37 -2.55
C MET A 49 4.90 1.04 -2.57
N ILE A 50 4.50 0.01 -1.84
CA ILE A 50 3.12 -0.48 -1.78
C ILE A 50 2.62 -0.32 -0.34
N GLY A 51 1.54 0.44 -0.16
CA GLY A 51 0.80 0.49 1.09
C GLY A 51 -0.34 -0.52 1.01
N ASP A 52 -0.15 -1.71 1.61
CA ASP A 52 -1.16 -2.76 1.60
C ASP A 52 -2.39 -2.33 2.41
N GLY A 53 -3.56 -2.45 1.80
CA GLY A 53 -4.84 -1.98 2.37
C GLY A 53 -4.92 -0.46 2.57
N MET A 54 -3.92 0.30 2.15
CA MET A 54 -3.87 1.75 2.32
C MET A 54 -4.88 2.44 1.39
N SER A 55 -5.96 2.94 1.97
CA SER A 55 -6.97 3.72 1.28
C SER A 55 -6.66 5.23 1.34
N LEU A 56 -7.42 6.00 0.57
CA LEU A 56 -7.36 7.46 0.61
C LEU A 56 -7.59 8.01 2.03
N MET A 57 -8.41 7.34 2.84
CA MET A 57 -8.68 7.76 4.22
C MET A 57 -7.45 7.60 5.12
N HIS A 58 -6.60 6.59 4.89
CA HIS A 58 -5.33 6.45 5.61
C HIS A 58 -4.38 7.60 5.26
N VAL A 59 -4.30 7.97 3.98
CA VAL A 59 -3.50 9.12 3.52
C VAL A 59 -4.02 10.41 4.15
N TYR A 60 -5.33 10.62 4.14
CA TYR A 60 -5.95 11.81 4.73
C TYR A 60 -5.72 11.88 6.24
N SER A 61 -5.85 10.78 6.96
CA SER A 61 -5.59 10.71 8.40
C SER A 61 -4.13 11.05 8.71
N ALA A 62 -3.18 10.48 7.97
CA ALA A 62 -1.77 10.78 8.12
C ALA A 62 -1.45 12.26 7.79
N TRP A 63 -2.04 12.78 6.72
CA TRP A 63 -1.91 14.18 6.32
C TRP A 63 -2.42 15.12 7.41
N THR A 64 -3.58 14.82 7.99
CA THR A 64 -4.15 15.60 9.11
C THR A 64 -3.26 15.52 10.34
N ALA A 65 -2.82 14.31 10.71
CA ALA A 65 -1.95 14.11 11.88
C ALA A 65 -0.63 14.90 11.77
N ASN A 66 -0.05 15.00 10.59
CA ASN A 66 1.18 15.76 10.33
C ASN A 66 0.90 17.22 9.89
N ARG A 67 -0.22 17.80 10.34
CA ARG A 67 -0.59 19.20 10.12
C ARG A 67 -0.61 19.62 8.64
N GLY A 68 -1.18 18.78 7.79
CA GLY A 68 -1.39 19.06 6.38
C GLY A 68 -0.15 18.92 5.51
N LYS A 69 0.83 18.08 5.88
CA LYS A 69 2.05 17.86 5.11
C LYS A 69 2.42 16.38 5.08
N LEU A 70 2.65 15.83 3.90
CA LEU A 70 3.19 14.48 3.70
C LEU A 70 4.30 14.49 2.65
N PHE A 71 5.23 13.55 2.71
CA PHE A 71 6.17 13.36 1.61
C PHE A 71 5.47 12.98 0.30
N LEU A 72 4.27 12.39 0.35
CA LEU A 72 3.40 12.14 -0.81
C LEU A 72 3.01 13.42 -1.56
N ASP A 73 3.00 14.59 -0.90
CA ASP A 73 2.72 15.88 -1.55
C ASP A 73 3.80 16.26 -2.60
N ASN A 74 4.95 15.58 -2.59
CA ASN A 74 5.97 15.72 -3.62
C ASN A 74 5.67 14.91 -4.90
N CYS A 75 4.66 14.02 -4.90
CA CYS A 75 4.29 13.27 -6.08
C CYS A 75 3.69 14.21 -7.12
N GLN A 76 4.28 14.24 -8.33
CA GLN A 76 3.83 15.13 -9.40
C GLN A 76 2.67 14.57 -10.20
N VAL A 77 2.47 13.26 -10.13
CA VAL A 77 1.41 12.56 -10.85
C VAL A 77 0.63 11.71 -9.87
N VAL A 78 -0.68 11.83 -9.92
CA VAL A 78 -1.62 11.03 -9.13
C VAL A 78 -2.57 10.33 -10.08
N GLY A 79 -2.88 9.07 -9.79
CA GLY A 79 -3.82 8.28 -10.55
C GLY A 79 -4.77 7.51 -9.63
N LEU A 80 -5.85 7.00 -10.21
CA LEU A 80 -6.79 6.10 -9.56
C LEU A 80 -6.69 4.72 -10.21
N SER A 81 -6.71 3.68 -9.39
CA SER A 81 -6.67 2.29 -9.84
C SER A 81 -7.97 1.58 -9.49
N LYS A 82 -8.45 0.75 -10.42
CA LYS A 82 -9.57 -0.18 -10.18
C LYS A 82 -8.99 -1.50 -9.67
N THR A 83 -9.19 -1.78 -8.40
CA THR A 83 -8.52 -2.87 -7.69
C THR A 83 -9.25 -4.21 -7.72
N TYR A 84 -10.42 -4.32 -8.37
CA TYR A 84 -11.17 -5.60 -8.46
C TYR A 84 -10.29 -6.73 -9.02
N CYS A 85 -10.49 -7.97 -8.54
CA CYS A 85 -9.83 -9.16 -9.09
C CYS A 85 -10.67 -9.81 -10.21
N ALA A 86 -10.17 -10.87 -10.84
CA ALA A 86 -10.81 -11.46 -12.01
C ALA A 86 -12.21 -12.03 -11.71
N ASN A 87 -12.41 -12.62 -10.54
CA ASN A 87 -13.64 -13.31 -10.15
C ASN A 87 -14.46 -12.61 -9.06
N LYS A 88 -14.01 -11.45 -8.53
CA LYS A 88 -14.74 -10.69 -7.49
C LYS A 88 -14.56 -9.19 -7.66
N LEU A 89 -15.57 -8.42 -7.23
CA LEU A 89 -15.51 -6.95 -7.25
C LEU A 89 -14.56 -6.36 -6.20
N ILE A 90 -14.28 -7.10 -5.14
CA ILE A 90 -13.33 -6.73 -4.08
C ILE A 90 -12.11 -7.63 -4.23
N THR A 91 -10.93 -7.03 -4.18
CA THR A 91 -9.66 -7.75 -4.17
C THR A 91 -9.19 -8.04 -2.75
N ASP A 92 -8.29 -9.00 -2.61
CA ASP A 92 -7.36 -9.13 -1.49
C ASP A 92 -5.96 -8.70 -1.93
N SER A 93 -4.98 -8.78 -1.04
CA SER A 93 -3.59 -8.44 -1.37
C SER A 93 -2.97 -9.42 -2.36
N GLY A 94 -3.35 -10.71 -2.37
CA GLY A 94 -2.83 -11.69 -3.32
C GLY A 94 -3.20 -11.35 -4.77
N ALA A 95 -4.49 -11.17 -5.06
CA ALA A 95 -4.91 -10.80 -6.41
C ALA A 95 -4.50 -9.36 -6.78
N GLY A 96 -4.53 -8.43 -5.81
CA GLY A 96 -4.12 -7.04 -6.02
C GLY A 96 -2.63 -6.90 -6.27
N GLY A 97 -1.80 -7.56 -5.46
CA GLY A 97 -0.35 -7.57 -5.60
C GLY A 97 0.10 -8.31 -6.87
N THR A 98 -0.52 -9.45 -7.22
CA THR A 98 -0.29 -10.11 -8.50
C THR A 98 -0.54 -9.17 -9.67
N ALA A 99 -1.64 -8.39 -9.65
CA ALA A 99 -1.91 -7.43 -10.71
C ALA A 99 -0.86 -6.31 -10.81
N ILE A 100 -0.32 -5.86 -9.69
CA ILE A 100 0.79 -4.89 -9.64
C ILE A 100 2.09 -5.53 -10.15
N ALA A 101 2.39 -6.76 -9.70
CA ALA A 101 3.63 -7.45 -10.02
C ALA A 101 3.73 -7.88 -11.49
N THR A 102 2.60 -8.26 -12.12
CA THR A 102 2.56 -8.91 -13.43
C THR A 102 1.84 -8.12 -14.51
N GLY A 103 1.02 -7.11 -14.12
CA GLY A 103 0.13 -6.41 -15.04
C GLY A 103 -1.14 -7.20 -15.42
N GLN A 104 -1.39 -8.36 -14.81
CA GLN A 104 -2.55 -9.21 -15.10
C GLN A 104 -3.39 -9.44 -13.84
N LYS A 105 -4.71 -9.42 -14.01
CA LYS A 105 -5.65 -9.77 -12.93
C LYS A 105 -5.74 -11.27 -12.78
N THR A 106 -5.77 -11.71 -11.53
CA THR A 106 -5.98 -13.11 -11.15
C THR A 106 -7.23 -13.27 -10.27
N ASN A 107 -7.50 -14.50 -9.86
CA ASN A 107 -8.60 -14.81 -8.94
C ASN A 107 -8.26 -14.38 -7.51
N TYR A 108 -9.30 -14.10 -6.75
CA TYR A 108 -9.20 -13.83 -5.32
C TYR A 108 -8.42 -14.95 -4.60
N HIS A 109 -7.52 -14.61 -3.70
CA HIS A 109 -6.60 -15.49 -2.96
C HIS A 109 -5.43 -16.09 -3.77
N SER A 110 -5.32 -15.82 -5.07
CA SER A 110 -4.21 -16.33 -5.87
C SER A 110 -3.00 -15.40 -5.83
N VAL A 111 -1.81 -15.99 -5.92
CA VAL A 111 -0.49 -15.35 -5.83
C VAL A 111 0.34 -15.69 -7.07
N GLY A 112 0.76 -14.69 -7.85
CA GLY A 112 1.67 -14.84 -8.99
C GLY A 112 1.21 -15.75 -10.13
N VAL A 113 -0.06 -16.11 -10.18
CA VAL A 113 -0.64 -16.98 -11.21
C VAL A 113 -1.79 -16.32 -11.96
N ASP A 114 -2.12 -16.80 -13.16
CA ASP A 114 -3.30 -16.39 -13.90
C ASP A 114 -4.60 -17.05 -13.36
N THR A 115 -5.73 -16.82 -14.02
CA THR A 115 -7.04 -17.36 -13.63
C THR A 115 -7.13 -18.88 -13.71
N GLU A 116 -6.29 -19.53 -14.50
CA GLU A 116 -6.17 -21.00 -14.61
C GLU A 116 -5.12 -21.57 -13.66
N GLY A 117 -4.33 -20.71 -13.01
CA GLY A 117 -3.27 -21.11 -12.07
C GLY A 117 -1.92 -21.37 -12.73
N ARG A 118 -1.70 -20.82 -13.92
CA ARG A 118 -0.40 -20.88 -14.59
C ARG A 118 0.47 -19.73 -14.08
N PRO A 119 1.78 -19.98 -13.81
CA PRO A 119 2.72 -18.96 -13.36
C PRO A 119 2.79 -17.76 -14.29
N LEU A 120 2.78 -16.56 -13.72
CA LEU A 120 2.96 -15.28 -14.40
C LEU A 120 4.37 -14.74 -14.16
N LYS A 121 4.94 -14.08 -15.15
CA LYS A 121 6.22 -13.38 -15.00
C LYS A 121 6.00 -12.03 -14.31
N SER A 122 6.69 -11.84 -13.20
CA SER A 122 6.64 -10.60 -12.43
C SER A 122 7.60 -9.53 -12.96
N LEU A 123 7.49 -8.31 -12.43
CA LEU A 123 8.48 -7.25 -12.66
C LEU A 123 9.88 -7.66 -12.18
N VAL A 124 9.97 -8.49 -11.14
CA VAL A 124 11.23 -9.02 -10.60
C VAL A 124 11.88 -9.98 -11.62
N ASP A 125 11.10 -10.90 -12.21
CA ASP A 125 11.57 -11.78 -13.29
C ASP A 125 12.07 -11.01 -14.49
N LEU A 126 11.30 -10.00 -14.91
CA LEU A 126 11.66 -9.16 -16.05
C LEU A 126 12.94 -8.34 -15.80
N ALA A 127 13.14 -7.90 -14.58
CA ALA A 127 14.34 -7.18 -14.18
C ALA A 127 15.55 -8.11 -14.11
N ALA A 128 15.40 -9.29 -13.52
CA ALA A 128 16.44 -10.33 -13.46
C ALA A 128 16.88 -10.79 -14.86
N ALA A 129 15.94 -11.02 -15.76
CA ALA A 129 16.21 -11.38 -17.15
C ALA A 129 17.02 -10.29 -17.91
N LYS A 130 17.00 -9.05 -17.42
CA LYS A 130 17.82 -7.92 -17.94
C LYS A 130 19.10 -7.70 -17.16
N GLY A 131 19.52 -8.62 -16.31
CA GLY A 131 20.73 -8.53 -15.50
C GLY A 131 20.68 -7.46 -14.42
N LYS A 132 19.48 -7.06 -13.95
CA LYS A 132 19.30 -6.10 -12.87
C LYS A 132 19.20 -6.83 -11.53
N SER A 133 19.76 -6.22 -10.50
CA SER A 133 19.53 -6.67 -9.12
C SER A 133 18.13 -6.30 -8.67
N THR A 134 17.49 -7.22 -7.97
CA THR A 134 16.15 -7.05 -7.41
C THR A 134 16.16 -7.34 -5.91
N GLY A 135 15.20 -6.81 -5.19
CA GLY A 135 15.05 -7.04 -3.76
C GLY A 135 13.65 -6.70 -3.29
N ILE A 136 13.20 -7.38 -2.24
CA ILE A 136 11.93 -7.14 -1.56
C ILE A 136 12.24 -6.80 -0.11
N ALA A 137 11.65 -5.71 0.39
CA ALA A 137 11.73 -5.30 1.79
C ALA A 137 10.32 -5.09 2.31
N VAL A 138 9.96 -5.77 3.40
CA VAL A 138 8.59 -5.80 3.91
C VAL A 138 8.55 -5.65 5.43
N THR A 139 7.40 -5.22 5.94
CA THR A 139 7.10 -5.13 7.38
C THR A 139 6.22 -6.29 7.86
N CYS A 140 5.91 -7.24 6.98
CA CYS A 140 5.16 -8.46 7.24
C CYS A 140 6.08 -9.69 7.04
N ARG A 141 5.53 -10.90 7.02
CA ARG A 141 6.28 -12.11 6.69
C ARG A 141 6.60 -12.12 5.20
N LEU A 142 7.76 -12.67 4.82
CA LEU A 142 8.16 -12.74 3.41
C LEU A 142 7.21 -13.59 2.55
N TRP A 143 6.54 -14.57 3.14
CA TRP A 143 5.55 -15.43 2.49
C TRP A 143 4.11 -14.91 2.57
N ASP A 144 3.87 -13.73 3.18
CA ASP A 144 2.58 -13.06 3.03
C ASP A 144 2.35 -12.70 1.56
N ALA A 145 1.09 -12.58 1.16
CA ALA A 145 0.71 -12.47 -0.25
C ALA A 145 1.44 -11.36 -1.01
N THR A 146 1.51 -10.16 -0.48
CA THR A 146 2.07 -9.00 -1.20
C THR A 146 3.53 -9.19 -1.61
N PRO A 147 4.47 -9.63 -0.75
CA PRO A 147 5.82 -9.97 -1.21
C PRO A 147 5.86 -11.22 -2.09
N ALA A 148 5.05 -12.24 -1.80
CA ALA A 148 5.00 -13.48 -2.55
C ALA A 148 4.52 -13.28 -4.00
N ASP A 149 3.65 -12.32 -4.27
CA ASP A 149 3.16 -11.97 -5.61
C ASP A 149 4.28 -11.62 -6.61
N PHE A 150 5.44 -11.25 -6.12
CA PHE A 150 6.59 -10.89 -6.94
C PHE A 150 7.55 -12.03 -7.21
N CYS A 151 7.45 -13.14 -6.47
CA CYS A 151 8.43 -14.21 -6.55
C CYS A 151 7.86 -15.64 -6.39
N CYS A 152 6.57 -15.80 -6.09
CA CYS A 152 5.96 -17.09 -5.85
C CYS A 152 4.71 -17.29 -6.70
N HIS A 153 4.27 -18.57 -6.84
CA HIS A 153 3.17 -18.95 -7.71
C HIS A 153 2.27 -19.98 -7.02
N ASN A 154 1.12 -19.55 -6.52
CA ASN A 154 0.15 -20.45 -5.90
C ASN A 154 -1.28 -19.98 -6.16
N LYS A 155 -2.22 -20.90 -6.29
CA LYS A 155 -3.67 -20.59 -6.39
C LYS A 155 -4.27 -20.14 -5.07
N ASP A 156 -3.59 -20.42 -3.97
CA ASP A 156 -4.03 -20.13 -2.62
C ASP A 156 -2.91 -19.47 -1.80
N ARG A 157 -3.12 -18.24 -1.38
CA ARG A 157 -2.20 -17.49 -0.55
C ARG A 157 -1.98 -18.10 0.85
N ASP A 158 -2.88 -18.95 1.29
CA ASP A 158 -2.80 -19.60 2.61
C ASP A 158 -2.00 -20.90 2.57
N ALA A 159 -1.53 -21.33 1.39
CA ALA A 159 -0.59 -22.45 1.19
C ALA A 159 0.84 -22.07 1.60
N GLU A 160 1.03 -21.72 2.90
CA GLU A 160 2.30 -21.13 3.40
C GLU A 160 3.52 -22.00 3.09
N ALA A 161 3.41 -23.32 3.23
CA ALA A 161 4.54 -24.23 3.05
C ALA A 161 5.05 -24.22 1.61
N GLU A 162 4.14 -24.23 0.64
CA GLU A 162 4.45 -24.20 -0.80
C GLU A 162 5.02 -22.83 -1.19
N ILE A 163 4.45 -21.74 -0.68
CA ILE A 163 4.91 -20.38 -0.93
C ILE A 163 6.32 -20.17 -0.36
N VAL A 164 6.59 -20.68 0.85
CA VAL A 164 7.94 -20.63 1.45
C VAL A 164 8.92 -21.41 0.60
N ALA A 165 8.57 -22.65 0.17
CA ALA A 165 9.43 -23.45 -0.67
C ALA A 165 9.74 -22.78 -2.02
N ASP A 166 8.74 -22.14 -2.63
CA ASP A 166 8.90 -21.39 -3.88
C ASP A 166 9.79 -20.17 -3.68
N SER A 167 9.56 -19.38 -2.61
CA SER A 167 10.36 -18.20 -2.29
C SER A 167 11.84 -18.50 -2.05
N VAL A 168 12.17 -19.62 -1.41
CA VAL A 168 13.55 -20.07 -1.16
C VAL A 168 14.24 -20.50 -2.45
N SER A 169 13.51 -21.06 -3.41
CA SER A 169 14.04 -21.45 -4.72
C SER A 169 14.38 -20.23 -5.59
N TYR A 170 13.89 -19.05 -5.24
CA TYR A 170 14.07 -17.81 -6.00
C TYR A 170 15.47 -17.19 -5.74
N THR A 171 16.48 -17.73 -6.44
CA THR A 171 17.92 -17.46 -6.19
C THR A 171 18.38 -16.02 -6.46
N HIS A 172 17.54 -15.19 -7.10
CA HIS A 172 17.89 -13.82 -7.48
C HIS A 172 17.35 -12.74 -6.53
N LEU A 173 16.62 -13.16 -5.50
CA LEU A 173 15.96 -12.24 -4.57
C LEU A 173 16.82 -12.03 -3.31
N ARG A 174 17.06 -10.76 -2.95
CA ARG A 174 17.49 -10.39 -1.61
C ARG A 174 16.28 -9.87 -0.85
N ALA A 175 15.77 -10.70 0.06
CA ALA A 175 14.67 -10.32 0.93
C ALA A 175 15.21 -9.74 2.25
N HIS A 176 14.55 -8.71 2.77
CA HIS A 176 14.84 -8.13 4.06
C HIS A 176 13.54 -7.87 4.81
N GLU A 177 13.35 -8.56 5.92
CA GLU A 177 12.24 -8.32 6.84
C GLU A 177 12.65 -7.30 7.89
N THR A 178 11.87 -6.21 7.99
CA THR A 178 12.00 -5.27 9.09
C THR A 178 10.88 -5.52 10.09
N ARG A 179 11.16 -6.29 11.15
CA ARG A 179 10.24 -6.39 12.28
C ARG A 179 10.34 -5.11 13.11
N ARG A 180 9.27 -4.37 13.22
CA ARG A 180 9.09 -3.50 14.38
C ARG A 180 8.75 -4.41 15.56
N HIS A 181 9.64 -4.48 16.51
CA HIS A 181 9.28 -4.94 17.85
C HIS A 181 8.37 -3.86 18.44
N LEU A 182 7.08 -4.19 18.60
CA LEU A 182 6.17 -3.47 19.45
C LEU A 182 6.50 -3.82 20.90
#